data_1f26f86b7a34e42a64d96966c049a7d9
#
_entry.id   1f26f86b7a34e42a64d96966c049a7d9
#
_cell.length_a   1.000
_cell.length_b   1.000
_cell.length_c   1.000
_cell.angle_alpha   90.00
_cell.angle_beta   90.00
_cell.angle_gamma   90.00
#
_symmetry.space_group_name_H-M   'P 1'
#
loop_
_entity.id
_entity.type
_entity.pdbx_description
1 polymer ?
#
loop_
_entity_poly.entity_id
_entity_poly.type
_entity_poly.pdbx_seq_one_letter_code
_entity_poly.pdbx_strand_id
1 'polypeptide(L)'
;EDKARVLSSGKGLSPNYTFYLASESLIKKHPQALKGIIKQVNVADKWVQRHKAETAKIFAQSTGLKPIVSQTFIQRRPNPSGAAPLTKKVIADQQELANRFSELKIIPKSINIQQAVWAGK
;
A
#
# COMPACT_ATOMS: atom_id res chain seq x y z
N GLU A 1 17.11 6.54 -20.49
CA GLU A 1 17.54 5.84 -19.26
C GLU A 1 18.78 6.54 -18.75
N ASP A 2 18.65 7.16 -17.59
CA ASP A 2 19.75 7.87 -16.96
C ASP A 2 20.80 6.83 -16.54
N LYS A 3 22.07 7.12 -16.83
CA LYS A 3 23.22 6.28 -16.46
C LYS A 3 23.49 6.27 -14.95
N ALA A 4 22.43 6.51 -14.14
CA ALA A 4 22.51 6.52 -12.69
C ALA A 4 22.68 5.09 -12.15
N ARG A 5 23.51 4.93 -11.13
CA ARG A 5 23.66 3.67 -10.40
C ARG A 5 23.03 3.75 -9.01
N VAL A 6 22.45 2.66 -8.58
CA VAL A 6 21.94 2.54 -7.21
C VAL A 6 23.14 2.37 -6.27
N LEU A 7 23.34 3.33 -5.35
CA LEU A 7 24.39 3.28 -4.35
C LEU A 7 23.95 2.47 -3.13
N SER A 8 22.68 2.60 -2.73
CA SER A 8 22.07 1.86 -1.63
C SER A 8 20.59 1.67 -1.90
N SER A 9 20.02 0.57 -1.44
CA SER A 9 18.58 0.33 -1.50
C SER A 9 17.94 0.62 -0.14
N GLY A 10 16.64 0.97 -0.15
CA GLY A 10 15.86 1.13 1.08
C GLY A 10 15.48 -0.18 1.78
N LYS A 11 15.95 -1.33 1.29
CA LYS A 11 15.58 -2.64 1.85
C LYS A 11 16.08 -2.76 3.30
N GLY A 12 15.15 -3.00 4.22
CA GLY A 12 15.43 -3.07 5.65
C GLY A 12 15.59 -1.72 6.36
N LEU A 13 15.63 -0.59 5.63
CA LEU A 13 15.76 0.75 6.20
C LEU A 13 14.43 1.49 6.28
N SER A 14 13.57 1.30 5.30
CA SER A 14 12.26 1.96 5.25
C SER A 14 11.19 0.98 4.80
N PRO A 15 10.16 0.72 5.62
CA PRO A 15 8.99 -0.01 5.18
C PRO A 15 8.21 0.84 4.17
N ASN A 16 7.80 0.24 3.05
CA ASN A 16 7.00 0.91 2.03
C ASN A 16 5.56 0.39 2.10
N TYR A 17 4.82 0.83 3.13
CA TYR A 17 3.43 0.45 3.30
C TYR A 17 2.50 1.27 2.41
N THR A 18 1.48 0.62 1.88
CA THR A 18 0.33 1.24 1.21
C THR A 18 -0.94 0.84 1.96
N PHE A 19 -1.84 1.78 2.18
CA PHE A 19 -3.06 1.57 2.97
C PHE A 19 -4.30 1.74 2.12
N TYR A 20 -5.30 0.90 2.36
CA TYR A 20 -6.66 1.15 1.92
C TYR A 20 -7.37 1.97 2.99
N LEU A 21 -7.95 3.08 2.58
CA LEU A 21 -8.68 4.00 3.46
C LEU A 21 -10.18 3.92 3.15
N ALA A 22 -11.00 4.01 4.18
CA ALA A 22 -12.44 4.07 4.06
C ALA A 22 -13.00 5.17 4.97
N SER A 23 -14.07 5.81 4.54
CA SER A 23 -14.75 6.80 5.38
C SER A 23 -15.42 6.11 6.59
N GLU A 24 -15.50 6.82 7.71
CA GLU A 24 -16.18 6.33 8.90
C GLU A 24 -17.65 5.97 8.62
N SER A 25 -18.32 6.75 7.75
CA SER A 25 -19.69 6.48 7.33
C SER A 25 -19.80 5.15 6.59
N LEU A 26 -18.86 4.82 5.67
CA LEU A 26 -18.86 3.54 4.97
C LEU A 26 -18.64 2.39 5.94
N ILE A 27 -17.69 2.53 6.86
CA ILE A 27 -17.38 1.53 7.89
C ILE A 27 -18.61 1.25 8.75
N LYS A 28 -19.31 2.28 9.22
CA LYS A 28 -20.46 2.14 10.12
C LYS A 28 -21.71 1.64 9.42
N LYS A 29 -22.03 2.16 8.24
CA LYS A 29 -23.30 1.87 7.55
C LYS A 29 -23.23 0.63 6.65
N HIS A 30 -22.06 0.32 6.10
CA HIS A 30 -21.91 -0.72 5.07
C HIS A 30 -20.68 -1.62 5.31
N PRO A 31 -20.46 -2.19 6.51
CA PRO A 31 -19.26 -2.99 6.80
C PRO A 31 -19.14 -4.23 5.91
N GLN A 32 -20.26 -4.81 5.48
CA GLN A 32 -20.25 -5.96 4.59
C GLN A 32 -19.80 -5.58 3.16
N ALA A 33 -20.16 -4.40 2.68
CA ALA A 33 -19.67 -3.90 1.40
C ALA A 33 -18.14 -3.71 1.44
N LEU A 34 -17.61 -3.15 2.54
CA LEU A 34 -16.18 -2.98 2.73
C LEU A 34 -15.44 -4.34 2.75
N LYS A 35 -15.97 -5.34 3.45
CA LYS A 35 -15.43 -6.71 3.43
C LYS A 35 -15.45 -7.29 2.02
N GLY A 36 -16.53 -7.06 1.26
CA GLY A 36 -16.66 -7.46 -0.14
C GLY A 36 -15.58 -6.83 -1.03
N ILE A 37 -15.34 -5.52 -0.89
CA ILE A 37 -14.30 -4.79 -1.62
C ILE A 37 -12.92 -5.39 -1.33
N ILE A 38 -12.56 -5.56 -0.06
CA ILE A 38 -11.27 -6.16 0.35
C ILE A 38 -11.10 -7.56 -0.24
N LYS A 39 -12.17 -8.37 -0.24
CA LYS A 39 -12.16 -9.69 -0.86
C LYS A 39 -11.84 -9.61 -2.36
N GLN A 40 -12.47 -8.68 -3.09
CA GLN A 40 -12.22 -8.49 -4.52
C GLN A 40 -10.80 -7.96 -4.81
N VAL A 41 -10.28 -7.08 -3.98
CA VAL A 41 -8.87 -6.65 -4.05
C VAL A 41 -7.93 -7.86 -3.97
N ASN A 42 -8.18 -8.78 -3.04
CA ASN A 42 -7.37 -9.98 -2.89
C ASN A 42 -7.54 -10.98 -4.06
N VAL A 43 -8.72 -11.06 -4.65
CA VAL A 43 -8.94 -11.84 -5.88
C VAL A 43 -8.13 -11.26 -7.04
N ALA A 44 -8.18 -9.93 -7.19
CA ALA A 44 -7.40 -9.22 -8.22
C ALA A 44 -5.89 -9.38 -8.00
N ASP A 45 -5.40 -9.31 -6.75
CA ASP A 45 -3.98 -9.55 -6.46
C ASP A 45 -3.53 -10.95 -6.88
N LYS A 46 -4.31 -11.99 -6.56
CA LYS A 46 -4.02 -13.36 -7.00
C LYS A 46 -3.95 -13.49 -8.51
N TRP A 47 -4.81 -12.79 -9.22
CA TRP A 47 -4.78 -12.76 -10.69
C TRP A 47 -3.51 -12.06 -11.20
N VAL A 48 -3.16 -10.90 -10.66
CA VAL A 48 -1.93 -10.16 -10.97
C VAL A 48 -0.68 -11.03 -10.78
N GLN A 49 -0.61 -11.79 -9.69
CA GLN A 49 0.54 -12.67 -9.43
C GLN A 49 0.73 -13.75 -10.50
N ARG A 50 -0.37 -14.21 -11.08
CA ARG A 50 -0.36 -15.24 -12.14
C ARG A 50 -0.20 -14.69 -13.54
N HIS A 51 -0.54 -13.40 -13.76
CA HIS A 51 -0.62 -12.75 -15.07
C HIS A 51 0.27 -11.49 -15.13
N LYS A 52 1.51 -11.59 -14.65
CA LYS A 52 2.42 -10.43 -14.53
C LYS A 52 2.67 -9.70 -15.86
N ALA A 53 2.82 -10.44 -16.97
CA ALA A 53 3.04 -9.84 -18.28
C ALA A 53 1.82 -9.04 -18.78
N GLU A 54 0.63 -9.59 -18.60
CA GLU A 54 -0.62 -8.92 -18.96
C GLU A 54 -0.87 -7.71 -18.05
N THR A 55 -0.65 -7.87 -16.75
CA THR A 55 -0.72 -6.78 -15.78
C THR A 55 0.21 -5.63 -16.17
N ALA A 56 1.44 -5.91 -16.61
CA ALA A 56 2.39 -4.89 -17.03
C ALA A 56 1.88 -4.12 -18.28
N LYS A 57 1.20 -4.79 -19.21
CA LYS A 57 0.57 -4.13 -20.37
C LYS A 57 -0.56 -3.19 -19.93
N ILE A 58 -1.48 -3.69 -19.08
CA ILE A 58 -2.59 -2.89 -18.54
C ILE A 58 -2.04 -1.68 -17.78
N PHE A 59 -1.01 -1.89 -16.95
CA PHE A 59 -0.39 -0.82 -16.16
C PHE A 59 0.27 0.23 -17.07
N ALA A 60 0.98 -0.19 -18.12
CA ALA A 60 1.57 0.72 -19.10
C ALA A 60 0.50 1.57 -19.80
N GLN A 61 -0.60 0.96 -20.22
CA GLN A 61 -1.73 1.66 -20.87
C GLN A 61 -2.41 2.66 -19.94
N SER A 62 -2.61 2.30 -18.67
CA SER A 62 -3.31 3.17 -17.70
C SER A 62 -2.46 4.33 -17.18
N THR A 63 -1.13 4.17 -17.17
CA THR A 63 -0.20 5.17 -16.60
C THR A 63 0.57 5.97 -17.65
N GLY A 64 0.55 5.54 -18.92
CA GLY A 64 1.38 6.12 -19.99
C GLY A 64 2.87 5.79 -19.87
N LEU A 65 3.28 4.92 -18.96
CA LEU A 65 4.68 4.52 -18.80
C LEU A 65 5.14 3.62 -19.94
N LYS A 66 6.47 3.68 -20.23
CA LYS A 66 7.08 2.77 -21.20
C LYS A 66 6.87 1.30 -20.77
N PRO A 67 6.60 0.37 -21.69
CA PRO A 67 6.35 -1.03 -21.36
C PRO A 67 7.44 -1.68 -20.51
N ILE A 68 8.72 -1.38 -20.78
CA ILE A 68 9.84 -1.93 -20.00
C ILE A 68 9.86 -1.46 -18.56
N VAL A 69 9.45 -0.20 -18.29
CA VAL A 69 9.34 0.35 -16.94
C VAL A 69 8.20 -0.33 -16.19
N SER A 70 7.05 -0.47 -16.86
CA SER A 70 5.86 -1.15 -16.30
C SER A 70 6.15 -2.63 -15.98
N GLN A 71 6.84 -3.33 -16.87
CA GLN A 71 7.26 -4.70 -16.65
C GLN A 71 8.19 -4.82 -15.43
N THR A 72 9.20 -3.96 -15.34
CA THR A 72 10.13 -3.94 -14.20
C THR A 72 9.39 -3.65 -12.89
N PHE A 73 8.47 -2.68 -12.90
CA PHE A 73 7.66 -2.35 -11.74
C PHE A 73 6.81 -3.55 -11.26
N ILE A 74 6.09 -4.20 -12.17
CA ILE A 74 5.24 -5.36 -11.82
C ILE A 74 6.09 -6.55 -11.35
N GLN A 75 7.26 -6.79 -11.94
CA GLN A 75 8.16 -7.87 -11.50
C GLN A 75 8.70 -7.68 -10.07
N ARG A 76 8.95 -6.41 -9.69
CA ARG A 76 9.47 -6.05 -8.35
C ARG A 76 8.42 -6.02 -7.25
N ARG A 77 7.13 -6.13 -7.58
CA ARG A 77 6.08 -6.17 -6.54
C ARG A 77 6.27 -7.37 -5.61
N PRO A 78 6.06 -7.18 -4.30
CA PRO A 78 6.11 -8.30 -3.35
C PRO A 78 5.02 -9.33 -3.68
N ASN A 79 5.21 -10.54 -3.20
CA ASN A 79 4.23 -11.61 -3.31
C ASN A 79 4.06 -12.26 -1.92
N PRO A 80 2.89 -12.17 -1.30
CA PRO A 80 1.66 -11.50 -1.76
C PRO A 80 1.74 -9.98 -1.66
N SER A 81 0.91 -9.26 -2.44
CA SER A 81 0.75 -7.79 -2.40
C SER A 81 -0.70 -7.35 -2.15
N GLY A 82 -1.57 -8.28 -1.82
CA GLY A 82 -2.98 -8.04 -1.50
C GLY A 82 -3.20 -7.34 -0.16
N ALA A 83 -4.46 -7.02 0.11
CA ALA A 83 -4.85 -6.44 1.38
C ALA A 83 -4.75 -7.44 2.52
N ALA A 84 -4.12 -7.03 3.62
CA ALA A 84 -4.02 -7.81 4.86
C ALA A 84 -4.37 -6.94 6.07
N PRO A 85 -4.80 -7.54 7.19
CA PRO A 85 -4.98 -6.80 8.44
C PRO A 85 -3.68 -6.12 8.87
N LEU A 86 -3.79 -4.93 9.48
CA LEU A 86 -2.65 -4.22 10.03
C LEU A 86 -2.09 -4.99 11.23
N THR A 87 -0.81 -5.35 11.16
CA THR A 87 -0.11 -6.00 12.28
C THR A 87 0.28 -4.96 13.33
N LYS A 88 0.55 -5.42 14.56
CA LYS A 88 1.06 -4.56 15.64
C LYS A 88 2.32 -3.80 15.21
N LYS A 89 3.20 -4.46 14.45
CA LYS A 89 4.42 -3.84 13.91
C LYS A 89 4.08 -2.70 12.96
N VAL A 90 3.20 -2.89 12.00
CA VAL A 90 2.79 -1.85 11.04
C VAL A 90 2.21 -0.63 11.77
N ILE A 91 1.36 -0.87 12.76
CA ILE A 91 0.76 0.20 13.58
C ILE A 91 1.84 0.96 14.36
N ALA A 92 2.81 0.25 14.96
CA ALA A 92 3.92 0.87 15.68
C ALA A 92 4.82 1.69 14.76
N ASP A 93 5.20 1.16 13.60
CA ASP A 93 6.01 1.87 12.60
C ASP A 93 5.31 3.18 12.13
N GLN A 94 3.98 3.12 11.91
CA GLN A 94 3.21 4.30 11.55
C GLN A 94 3.07 5.30 12.70
N GLN A 95 2.97 4.83 13.95
CA GLN A 95 2.94 5.69 15.12
C GLN A 95 4.28 6.44 15.28
N GLU A 96 5.39 5.74 15.09
CA GLU A 96 6.72 6.37 15.14
C GLU A 96 6.86 7.47 14.09
N LEU A 97 6.42 7.20 12.84
CA LEU A 97 6.41 8.19 11.77
C LEU A 97 5.54 9.41 12.12
N ALA A 98 4.33 9.17 12.66
CA ALA A 98 3.43 10.23 13.08
C ALA A 98 4.02 11.09 14.21
N ASN A 99 4.70 10.47 15.18
CA ASN A 99 5.38 11.18 16.27
C ASN A 99 6.48 12.10 15.71
N ARG A 100 7.33 11.59 14.82
CA ARG A 100 8.38 12.38 14.14
C ARG A 100 7.80 13.56 13.37
N PHE A 101 6.67 13.35 12.66
CA PHE A 101 6.00 14.43 11.92
C PHE A 101 5.42 15.50 12.86
N SER A 102 4.95 15.11 14.03
CA SER A 102 4.50 16.04 15.06
C SER A 102 5.66 16.83 15.67
N GLU A 103 6.76 16.16 16.02
CA GLU A 103 7.99 16.78 16.55
C GLU A 103 8.59 17.80 15.57
N LEU A 104 8.62 17.46 14.28
CA LEU A 104 9.07 18.33 13.21
C LEU A 104 8.04 19.40 12.80
N LYS A 105 6.87 19.46 13.47
CA LYS A 105 5.76 20.38 13.17
C LYS A 105 5.25 20.28 11.72
N ILE A 106 5.41 19.12 11.08
CA ILE A 106 4.85 18.83 9.75
C ILE A 106 3.34 18.62 9.87
N ILE A 107 2.89 17.99 10.96
CA ILE A 107 1.48 17.90 11.34
C ILE A 107 1.24 18.76 12.60
N PRO A 108 0.06 19.41 12.71
CA PRO A 108 -0.19 20.42 13.75
C PRO A 108 -0.32 19.86 15.16
N LYS A 109 -0.60 18.55 15.30
CA LYS A 109 -0.77 17.87 16.58
C LYS A 109 -0.42 16.40 16.48
N SER A 110 -0.07 15.79 17.61
CA SER A 110 0.09 14.34 17.71
C SER A 110 -1.22 13.61 17.42
N ILE A 111 -1.12 12.46 16.78
CA ILE A 111 -2.25 11.60 16.45
C ILE A 111 -1.99 10.19 16.96
N ASN A 112 -3.07 9.46 17.26
CA ASN A 112 -3.02 8.06 17.66
C ASN A 112 -3.45 7.18 16.48
N ILE A 113 -2.51 6.50 15.87
CA ILE A 113 -2.75 5.64 14.69
C ILE A 113 -3.72 4.51 15.01
N GLN A 114 -3.69 3.95 16.24
CA GLN A 114 -4.57 2.86 16.62
C GLN A 114 -6.06 3.24 16.51
N GLN A 115 -6.42 4.51 16.70
CA GLN A 115 -7.80 5.00 16.59
C GLN A 115 -8.33 4.98 15.15
N ALA A 116 -7.44 5.02 14.15
CA ALA A 116 -7.80 4.95 12.74
C ALA A 116 -7.85 3.52 12.18
N VAL A 117 -7.51 2.51 13.00
CA VAL A 117 -7.48 1.11 12.56
C VAL A 117 -8.87 0.49 12.64
N TRP A 118 -9.40 0.08 11.50
CA TRP A 118 -10.60 -0.74 11.45
C TRP A 118 -10.29 -2.20 11.81
N ALA A 119 -10.95 -2.72 12.83
CA ALA A 119 -10.74 -4.09 13.33
C ALA A 119 -11.55 -5.17 12.58
N GLY A 120 -12.27 -4.83 11.52
CA GLY A 120 -13.01 -5.81 10.69
C GLY A 120 -14.33 -6.30 11.31
N LYS A 121 -14.82 -5.67 12.38
CA LYS A 121 -16.09 -6.01 13.03
C LYS A 121 -17.29 -5.45 12.29
#